data_92b95a98f2a84aaea63911eea023878a
#
_entry.id   92b95a98f2a84aaea63911eea023878a
#
_cell.length_a   1.000
_cell.length_b   1.000
_cell.length_c   1.000
_cell.angle_alpha   90.00
_cell.angle_beta   90.00
_cell.angle_gamma   90.00
#
_symmetry.space_group_name_H-M   'P 1'
#
loop_
_entity.id
_entity.type
_entity.pdbx_description
1 polymer ?
#
loop_
_entity_poly.entity_id
_entity_poly.type
_entity_poly.pdbx_seq_one_letter_code
_entity_poly.pdbx_strand_id
1 'polypeptide(L)'
;MPQARNEEDETLSAELLIVSYIGVLLGVAAQLRWVAGAKAGYLVIGSLVIVTKGGDVGAYFFGRLFGKRKMVPHLSPGKTWAGAVGALIGSAVSAIAWLHLATPYFTPAGSPRWESPDWFSAAVYGLILGVTGLVGDLCESLIKRDVGKKDSARLLPGFGGLLDLMDSVLYAGPIAYVLWKALPLATWL
;
A
#
# COMPACT_ATOMS: atom_id res chain seq x y z
N MET A 1 -17.57 -18.51 35.13
CA MET A 1 -16.49 -19.27 34.49
C MET A 1 -16.67 -19.50 32.98
N PRO A 2 -17.86 -19.75 32.38
CA PRO A 2 -17.98 -19.86 30.91
C PRO A 2 -17.68 -18.57 30.14
N GLN A 3 -18.02 -17.39 30.67
CA GLN A 3 -17.81 -16.09 30.03
C GLN A 3 -16.34 -15.70 29.90
N ALA A 4 -15.53 -15.93 30.93
CA ALA A 4 -14.10 -15.63 30.90
C ALA A 4 -13.35 -16.50 29.86
N ARG A 5 -13.77 -17.75 29.67
CA ARG A 5 -13.18 -18.66 28.67
C ARG A 5 -13.52 -18.21 27.24
N ASN A 6 -14.72 -17.68 27.02
CA ASN A 6 -15.11 -17.14 25.71
C ASN A 6 -14.31 -15.88 25.36
N GLU A 7 -14.06 -14.98 26.32
CA GLU A 7 -13.27 -13.76 26.09
C GLU A 7 -11.79 -14.09 25.76
N GLU A 8 -11.21 -15.08 26.43
CA GLU A 8 -9.85 -15.57 26.14
C GLU A 8 -9.75 -16.20 24.75
N ASP A 9 -10.73 -17.03 24.36
CA ASP A 9 -10.77 -17.67 23.04
C ASP A 9 -10.99 -16.65 21.91
N GLU A 10 -11.81 -15.62 22.11
CA GLU A 10 -12.01 -14.52 21.17
C GLU A 10 -10.74 -13.67 21.01
N THR A 11 -10.06 -13.36 22.10
CA THR A 11 -8.81 -12.61 22.09
C THR A 11 -7.71 -13.38 21.35
N LEU A 12 -7.55 -14.66 21.64
CA LEU A 12 -6.58 -15.53 20.97
C LEU A 12 -6.87 -15.65 19.47
N SER A 13 -8.14 -15.78 19.11
CA SER A 13 -8.56 -15.86 17.71
C SER A 13 -8.24 -14.56 16.95
N ALA A 14 -8.48 -13.40 17.56
CA ALA A 14 -8.14 -12.11 17.01
C ALA A 14 -6.63 -11.90 16.83
N GLU A 15 -5.84 -12.31 17.84
CA GLU A 15 -4.37 -12.24 17.77
C GLU A 15 -3.81 -13.14 16.66
N LEU A 16 -4.29 -14.37 16.54
CA LEU A 16 -3.89 -15.30 15.49
C LEU A 16 -4.25 -14.77 14.09
N LEU A 17 -5.42 -14.16 13.96
CA LEU A 17 -5.87 -13.55 12.70
C LEU A 17 -4.95 -12.39 12.31
N ILE A 18 -4.62 -11.50 13.24
CA ILE A 18 -3.74 -10.34 12.98
C ILE A 18 -2.34 -10.81 12.59
N VAL A 19 -1.75 -11.75 13.34
CA VAL A 19 -0.40 -12.27 13.07
C VAL A 19 -0.37 -12.99 11.72
N SER A 20 -1.37 -13.81 11.41
CA SER A 20 -1.47 -14.52 10.14
C SER A 20 -1.68 -13.54 8.97
N TYR A 21 -2.56 -12.57 9.13
CA TYR A 21 -2.85 -11.55 8.13
C TYR A 21 -1.60 -10.73 7.79
N ILE A 22 -0.93 -10.18 8.79
CA ILE A 22 0.30 -9.39 8.59
C ILE A 22 1.41 -10.28 8.03
N GLY A 23 1.60 -11.48 8.55
CA GLY A 23 2.63 -12.42 8.11
C GLY A 23 2.48 -12.83 6.65
N VAL A 24 1.26 -13.14 6.20
CA VAL A 24 0.97 -13.49 4.81
C VAL A 24 1.21 -12.28 3.88
N LEU A 25 0.68 -11.11 4.23
CA LEU A 25 0.84 -9.91 3.40
C LEU A 25 2.31 -9.48 3.28
N LEU A 26 3.04 -9.50 4.39
CA LEU A 26 4.50 -9.24 4.39
C LEU A 26 5.26 -10.29 3.58
N GLY A 27 4.91 -11.57 3.73
CA GLY A 27 5.53 -12.67 3.00
C GLY A 27 5.37 -12.52 1.49
N VAL A 28 4.17 -12.15 1.04
CA VAL A 28 3.92 -11.88 -0.39
C VAL A 28 4.62 -10.59 -0.84
N ALA A 29 4.59 -9.52 -0.05
CA ALA A 29 5.31 -8.29 -0.37
C ALA A 29 6.82 -8.53 -0.48
N ALA A 30 7.39 -9.39 0.37
CA ALA A 30 8.80 -9.76 0.30
C ALA A 30 9.17 -10.49 -1.00
N GLN A 31 8.24 -11.24 -1.62
CA GLN A 31 8.45 -11.89 -2.91
C GLN A 31 8.71 -10.88 -4.05
N LEU A 32 8.24 -9.64 -3.92
CA LEU A 32 8.55 -8.57 -4.87
C LEU A 32 10.07 -8.38 -5.07
N ARG A 33 10.85 -8.71 -4.04
CA ARG A 33 12.32 -8.64 -4.10
C ARG A 33 12.92 -9.51 -5.20
N TRP A 34 12.24 -10.58 -5.58
CA TRP A 34 12.75 -11.59 -6.49
C TRP A 34 12.04 -11.59 -7.86
N VAL A 35 10.97 -10.82 -8.04
CA VAL A 35 10.15 -10.81 -9.27
C VAL A 35 10.98 -10.46 -10.51
N ALA A 36 11.90 -9.52 -10.39
CA ALA A 36 12.70 -9.01 -11.50
C ALA A 36 14.23 -9.28 -11.31
N GLY A 37 14.62 -10.22 -10.45
CA GLY A 37 16.01 -10.53 -10.12
C GLY A 37 16.63 -9.62 -9.06
N ALA A 38 17.89 -9.88 -8.72
CA ALA A 38 18.50 -9.34 -7.50
C ALA A 38 18.59 -7.81 -7.43
N LYS A 39 18.97 -7.11 -8.50
CA LYS A 39 19.03 -5.63 -8.50
C LYS A 39 17.68 -4.99 -8.75
N ALA A 40 16.94 -5.53 -9.69
CA ALA A 40 15.65 -5.01 -10.09
C ALA A 40 14.56 -5.17 -9.02
N GLY A 41 14.70 -6.13 -8.12
CA GLY A 41 13.79 -6.26 -6.98
C GLY A 41 13.71 -5.00 -6.11
N TYR A 42 14.74 -4.16 -6.08
CA TYR A 42 14.66 -2.85 -5.40
C TYR A 42 13.80 -1.85 -6.16
N LEU A 43 13.81 -1.87 -7.51
CA LEU A 43 12.89 -1.07 -8.32
C LEU A 43 11.44 -1.45 -8.01
N VAL A 44 11.17 -2.77 -7.93
CA VAL A 44 9.85 -3.34 -7.66
C VAL A 44 9.34 -2.97 -6.27
N ILE A 45 10.14 -3.19 -5.22
CA ILE A 45 9.79 -2.82 -3.84
C ILE A 45 9.65 -1.30 -3.71
N GLY A 46 10.58 -0.54 -4.30
CA GLY A 46 10.52 0.92 -4.33
C GLY A 46 9.24 1.42 -4.99
N SER A 47 8.79 0.77 -6.08
CA SER A 47 7.52 1.12 -6.72
C SER A 47 6.33 0.92 -5.79
N LEU A 48 6.28 -0.19 -5.03
CA LEU A 48 5.22 -0.43 -4.06
C LEU A 48 5.15 0.71 -3.03
N VAL A 49 6.28 1.01 -2.39
CA VAL A 49 6.32 2.02 -1.31
C VAL A 49 6.06 3.42 -1.83
N ILE A 50 6.72 3.83 -2.92
CA ILE A 50 6.61 5.20 -3.44
C ILE A 50 5.22 5.46 -4.01
N VAL A 51 4.63 4.49 -4.69
CA VAL A 51 3.30 4.64 -5.30
C VAL A 51 2.21 4.70 -4.23
N THR A 52 2.25 3.82 -3.22
CA THR A 52 1.27 3.86 -2.13
C THR A 52 1.40 5.13 -1.30
N LYS A 53 2.62 5.52 -0.92
CA LYS A 53 2.85 6.76 -0.15
C LYS A 53 2.59 8.01 -0.96
N GLY A 54 2.83 7.99 -2.26
CA GLY A 54 2.38 9.05 -3.18
C GLY A 54 0.85 9.20 -3.22
N GLY A 55 0.13 8.09 -3.14
CA GLY A 55 -1.32 8.07 -2.95
C GLY A 55 -1.75 8.72 -1.63
N ASP A 56 -1.12 8.35 -0.51
CA ASP A 56 -1.41 8.94 0.82
C ASP A 56 -1.18 10.46 0.82
N VAL A 57 -0.08 10.92 0.22
CA VAL A 57 0.23 12.35 0.05
C VAL A 57 -0.83 13.04 -0.82
N GLY A 58 -1.21 12.43 -1.94
CA GLY A 58 -2.28 12.95 -2.82
C GLY A 58 -3.62 13.03 -2.08
N ALA A 59 -3.98 11.98 -1.32
CA ALA A 59 -5.18 11.96 -0.50
C ALA A 59 -5.22 13.09 0.52
N TYR A 60 -4.10 13.34 1.18
CA TYR A 60 -3.97 14.41 2.17
C TYR A 60 -4.16 15.79 1.54
N PHE A 61 -3.43 16.11 0.46
CA PHE A 61 -3.48 17.41 -0.18
C PHE A 61 -4.87 17.70 -0.78
N PHE A 62 -5.41 16.79 -1.58
CA PHE A 62 -6.73 16.97 -2.18
C PHE A 62 -7.85 16.94 -1.14
N GLY A 63 -7.73 16.07 -0.15
CA GLY A 63 -8.69 16.00 0.96
C GLY A 63 -8.73 17.30 1.76
N ARG A 64 -7.59 17.93 2.01
CA ARG A 64 -7.49 19.19 2.74
C ARG A 64 -7.97 20.38 1.92
N LEU A 65 -7.63 20.46 0.63
CA LEU A 65 -7.97 21.60 -0.22
C LEU A 65 -9.42 21.56 -0.72
N PHE A 66 -9.91 20.38 -1.08
CA PHE A 66 -11.20 20.19 -1.76
C PHE A 66 -12.18 19.30 -1.02
N GLY A 67 -11.81 18.74 0.14
CA GLY A 67 -12.56 17.74 0.88
C GLY A 67 -13.80 18.25 1.59
N LYS A 68 -14.87 18.50 0.88
CA LYS A 68 -16.17 18.90 1.46
C LYS A 68 -17.02 17.71 1.92
N ARG A 69 -17.06 16.64 1.13
CA ARG A 69 -17.92 15.46 1.36
C ARG A 69 -17.12 14.32 1.99
N LYS A 70 -17.52 13.87 3.17
CA LYS A 70 -16.93 12.72 3.85
C LYS A 70 -17.26 11.42 3.12
N MET A 71 -16.30 10.48 3.07
CA MET A 71 -16.46 9.19 2.41
C MET A 71 -17.09 8.16 3.34
N VAL A 72 -16.52 7.98 4.52
CA VAL A 72 -16.96 6.99 5.51
C VAL A 72 -16.96 7.62 6.92
N PRO A 73 -17.95 8.48 7.27
CA PRO A 73 -17.94 9.27 8.51
C PRO A 73 -17.84 8.44 9.78
N HIS A 74 -18.50 7.29 9.83
CA HIS A 74 -18.55 6.42 11.01
C HIS A 74 -17.25 5.66 11.25
N LEU A 75 -16.50 5.33 10.19
CA LEU A 75 -15.29 4.54 10.27
C LEU A 75 -14.05 5.43 10.37
N SER A 76 -13.91 6.37 9.46
CA SER A 76 -12.79 7.30 9.35
C SER A 76 -13.29 8.70 8.98
N PRO A 77 -13.55 9.58 9.99
CA PRO A 77 -14.12 10.91 9.77
C PRO A 77 -13.17 11.87 9.04
N GLY A 78 -11.90 11.52 8.93
CA GLY A 78 -10.89 12.28 8.16
C GLY A 78 -11.00 12.09 6.65
N LYS A 79 -11.48 10.94 6.18
CA LYS A 79 -11.49 10.58 4.75
C LYS A 79 -12.60 11.29 3.98
N THR A 80 -12.23 11.83 2.81
CA THR A 80 -13.14 12.56 1.91
C THR A 80 -13.10 11.99 0.50
N TRP A 81 -14.16 12.17 -0.28
CA TRP A 81 -14.19 11.77 -1.70
C TRP A 81 -13.14 12.49 -2.54
N ALA A 82 -12.90 13.79 -2.26
CA ALA A 82 -11.81 14.52 -2.91
C ALA A 82 -10.43 13.92 -2.57
N GLY A 83 -10.24 13.49 -1.32
CA GLY A 83 -9.05 12.76 -0.90
C GLY A 83 -8.89 11.43 -1.64
N ALA A 84 -9.96 10.67 -1.85
CA ALA A 84 -9.91 9.43 -2.62
C ALA A 84 -9.46 9.67 -4.08
N VAL A 85 -10.02 10.70 -4.73
CA VAL A 85 -9.56 11.10 -6.09
C VAL A 85 -8.09 11.53 -6.04
N GLY A 86 -7.69 12.30 -5.03
CA GLY A 86 -6.30 12.70 -4.82
C GLY A 86 -5.35 11.53 -4.63
N ALA A 87 -5.79 10.46 -3.93
CA ALA A 87 -5.01 9.24 -3.80
C ALA A 87 -4.74 8.59 -5.16
N LEU A 88 -5.76 8.47 -6.01
CA LEU A 88 -5.61 7.87 -7.34
C LEU A 88 -4.66 8.69 -8.23
N ILE A 89 -4.80 10.01 -8.23
CA ILE A 89 -3.92 10.90 -8.98
C ILE A 89 -2.49 10.80 -8.44
N GLY A 90 -2.31 10.88 -7.12
CA GLY A 90 -1.00 10.81 -6.47
C GLY A 90 -0.28 9.50 -6.74
N SER A 91 -1.00 8.37 -6.65
CA SER A 91 -0.45 7.05 -6.98
C SER A 91 -0.06 6.94 -8.46
N ALA A 92 -0.92 7.38 -9.38
CA ALA A 92 -0.63 7.32 -10.81
C ALA A 92 0.60 8.18 -11.18
N VAL A 93 0.67 9.41 -10.67
CA VAL A 93 1.82 10.32 -10.89
C VAL A 93 3.10 9.73 -10.30
N SER A 94 3.02 9.18 -9.08
CA SER A 94 4.19 8.56 -8.42
C SER A 94 4.66 7.30 -9.14
N ALA A 95 3.74 6.49 -9.69
CA ALA A 95 4.09 5.31 -10.48
C ALA A 95 4.81 5.70 -11.77
N ILE A 96 4.26 6.65 -12.51
CA ILE A 96 4.87 7.18 -13.73
C ILE A 96 6.25 7.75 -13.41
N ALA A 97 6.35 8.63 -12.42
CA ALA A 97 7.62 9.24 -12.05
C ALA A 97 8.66 8.19 -11.64
N TRP A 98 8.32 7.27 -10.74
CA TRP A 98 9.24 6.25 -10.27
C TRP A 98 9.71 5.32 -11.39
N LEU A 99 8.78 4.76 -12.16
CA LEU A 99 9.12 3.79 -13.20
C LEU A 99 9.91 4.42 -14.35
N HIS A 100 9.66 5.68 -14.71
CA HIS A 100 10.44 6.35 -15.76
C HIS A 100 11.79 6.85 -15.28
N LEU A 101 11.88 7.37 -14.07
CA LEU A 101 13.13 7.91 -13.55
C LEU A 101 14.06 6.83 -12.99
N ALA A 102 13.52 5.81 -12.31
CA ALA A 102 14.33 4.83 -11.60
C ALA A 102 14.74 3.62 -12.46
N THR A 103 13.91 3.18 -13.41
CA THR A 103 14.20 1.97 -14.23
C THR A 103 15.62 1.95 -14.82
N PRO A 104 16.15 3.03 -15.40
CA PRO A 104 17.51 3.03 -15.97
C PRO A 104 18.63 2.75 -14.96
N TYR A 105 18.43 3.10 -13.68
CA TYR A 105 19.44 2.92 -12.62
C TYR A 105 19.47 1.51 -12.05
N PHE A 106 18.39 0.75 -12.20
CA PHE A 106 18.29 -0.61 -11.67
C PHE A 106 18.61 -1.70 -12.69
N THR A 107 19.00 -1.33 -13.91
CA THR A 107 19.47 -2.28 -14.92
C THR A 107 20.65 -3.07 -14.38
N PRO A 108 20.63 -4.42 -14.44
CA PRO A 108 21.79 -5.23 -14.04
C PRO A 108 23.00 -4.96 -14.90
N ALA A 109 24.21 -5.01 -14.29
CA ALA A 109 25.46 -4.84 -15.04
C ALA A 109 25.62 -5.97 -16.06
N GLY A 110 25.95 -5.61 -17.30
CA GLY A 110 26.11 -6.58 -18.40
C GLY A 110 24.82 -6.98 -19.13
N SER A 111 23.68 -6.47 -18.70
CA SER A 111 22.40 -6.63 -19.40
C SER A 111 22.08 -5.43 -20.29
N PRO A 112 21.29 -5.58 -21.35
CA PRO A 112 20.73 -4.45 -22.09
C PRO A 112 20.03 -3.49 -21.12
N ARG A 113 20.09 -2.19 -21.44
CA ARG A 113 19.45 -1.17 -20.60
C ARG A 113 17.94 -1.41 -20.61
N TRP A 114 17.35 -1.48 -19.43
CA TRP A 114 15.90 -1.63 -19.32
C TRP A 114 15.20 -0.38 -19.81
N GLU A 115 14.17 -0.59 -20.60
CA GLU A 115 13.28 0.49 -21.00
C GLU A 115 12.21 0.72 -19.94
N SER A 116 11.88 2.00 -19.75
CA SER A 116 10.76 2.39 -18.92
C SER A 116 9.46 1.89 -19.56
N PRO A 117 8.45 1.51 -18.77
CA PRO A 117 7.17 1.09 -19.32
C PRO A 117 6.49 2.23 -20.10
N ASP A 118 5.52 1.88 -20.92
CA ASP A 118 4.64 2.87 -21.52
C ASP A 118 3.84 3.62 -20.42
N TRP A 119 3.49 4.85 -20.70
CA TRP A 119 2.79 5.74 -19.75
C TRP A 119 1.47 5.16 -19.28
N PHE A 120 0.78 4.41 -20.15
CA PHE A 120 -0.50 3.79 -19.84
C PHE A 120 -0.33 2.67 -18.81
N SER A 121 0.60 1.75 -19.00
CA SER A 121 0.87 0.65 -18.05
C SER A 121 1.32 1.18 -16.69
N ALA A 122 2.17 2.21 -16.67
CA ALA A 122 2.59 2.86 -15.44
C ALA A 122 1.41 3.53 -14.72
N ALA A 123 0.53 4.22 -15.46
CA ALA A 123 -0.66 4.86 -14.88
C ALA A 123 -1.65 3.82 -14.33
N VAL A 124 -1.91 2.75 -15.08
CA VAL A 124 -2.79 1.64 -14.65
C VAL A 124 -2.26 0.99 -13.37
N TYR A 125 -0.96 0.70 -13.32
CA TYR A 125 -0.31 0.21 -12.11
C TYR A 125 -0.55 1.13 -10.92
N GLY A 126 -0.29 2.44 -11.09
CA GLY A 126 -0.49 3.43 -10.04
C GLY A 126 -1.94 3.55 -9.58
N LEU A 127 -2.90 3.56 -10.51
CA LEU A 127 -4.33 3.64 -10.19
C LEU A 127 -4.81 2.43 -9.39
N ILE A 128 -4.42 1.21 -9.80
CA ILE A 128 -4.81 -0.01 -9.09
C ILE A 128 -4.21 -0.02 -7.68
N LEU A 129 -2.93 0.35 -7.52
CA LEU A 129 -2.31 0.45 -6.19
C LEU A 129 -2.94 1.56 -5.35
N GLY A 130 -3.37 2.67 -5.95
CA GLY A 130 -4.09 3.74 -5.28
C GLY A 130 -5.42 3.27 -4.70
N VAL A 131 -6.22 2.53 -5.50
CA VAL A 131 -7.47 1.90 -5.01
C VAL A 131 -7.15 0.92 -3.88
N THR A 132 -6.16 0.06 -4.08
CA THR A 132 -5.80 -0.98 -3.11
C THR A 132 -5.30 -0.38 -1.80
N GLY A 133 -4.49 0.67 -1.86
CA GLY A 133 -4.03 1.41 -0.69
C GLY A 133 -5.18 2.04 0.10
N LEU A 134 -6.14 2.68 -0.59
CA LEU A 134 -7.36 3.22 0.04
C LEU A 134 -8.18 2.14 0.75
N VAL A 135 -8.33 0.96 0.12
CA VAL A 135 -9.04 -0.17 0.73
C VAL A 135 -8.27 -0.69 1.94
N GLY A 136 -6.95 -0.83 1.85
CA GLY A 136 -6.09 -1.27 2.95
C GLY A 136 -6.21 -0.39 4.19
N ASP A 137 -6.12 0.93 4.02
CA ASP A 137 -6.30 1.91 5.09
C ASP A 137 -7.73 1.90 5.68
N LEU A 138 -8.76 1.60 4.87
CA LEU A 138 -10.12 1.40 5.39
C LEU A 138 -10.24 0.09 6.18
N CYS A 139 -9.64 -1.01 5.71
CA CYS A 139 -9.63 -2.28 6.41
C CYS A 139 -8.92 -2.16 7.77
N GLU A 140 -7.76 -1.51 7.81
CA GLU A 140 -7.05 -1.26 9.06
C GLU A 140 -7.87 -0.38 10.02
N SER A 141 -8.51 0.67 9.49
CA SER A 141 -9.42 1.52 10.29
C SER A 141 -10.58 0.71 10.87
N LEU A 142 -11.13 -0.25 10.12
CA LEU A 142 -12.20 -1.14 10.58
C LEU A 142 -11.71 -2.02 11.74
N ILE A 143 -10.58 -2.70 11.58
CA ILE A 143 -9.99 -3.56 12.61
C ILE A 143 -9.73 -2.76 13.90
N LYS A 144 -9.18 -1.54 13.78
CA LYS A 144 -8.93 -0.68 14.96
C LYS A 144 -10.23 -0.31 15.69
N ARG A 145 -11.32 -0.05 14.98
CA ARG A 145 -12.62 0.25 15.60
C ARG A 145 -13.25 -0.96 16.27
N ASP A 146 -13.09 -2.13 15.67
CA ASP A 146 -13.61 -3.38 16.21
C ASP A 146 -12.97 -3.71 17.57
N VAL A 147 -11.66 -3.48 17.72
CA VAL A 147 -10.94 -3.62 19.00
C VAL A 147 -11.00 -2.38 19.90
N GLY A 148 -11.84 -1.39 19.60
CA GLY A 148 -12.06 -0.19 20.40
C GLY A 148 -10.86 0.78 20.47
N LYS A 149 -9.89 0.65 19.55
CA LYS A 149 -8.68 1.48 19.50
C LYS A 149 -8.71 2.45 18.32
N LYS A 150 -7.91 3.52 18.41
CA LYS A 150 -7.72 4.49 17.33
C LYS A 150 -6.38 4.30 16.62
N ASP A 151 -5.32 4.07 17.38
CA ASP A 151 -3.96 3.90 16.89
C ASP A 151 -3.48 2.49 17.22
N SER A 152 -2.71 1.85 16.32
CA SER A 152 -2.22 0.48 16.53
C SER A 152 -1.17 0.39 17.65
N ALA A 153 -0.35 1.44 17.82
CA ALA A 153 0.60 1.61 18.91
C ALA A 153 1.03 3.08 19.04
N ARG A 154 1.67 3.44 20.16
CA ARG A 154 2.28 4.79 20.37
C ARG A 154 3.79 4.75 20.13
N LEU A 155 4.24 4.10 19.07
CA LEU A 155 5.67 3.91 18.81
C LEU A 155 6.34 5.18 18.26
N LEU A 156 5.64 5.91 17.39
CA LEU A 156 6.15 7.09 16.71
C LEU A 156 5.29 8.32 17.09
N PRO A 157 5.88 9.35 17.72
CA PRO A 157 5.14 10.57 18.03
C PRO A 157 4.58 11.23 16.77
N GLY A 158 3.25 11.37 16.71
CA GLY A 158 2.55 11.98 15.58
C GLY A 158 2.19 11.07 14.41
N PHE A 159 2.77 9.87 14.31
CA PHE A 159 2.52 8.91 13.22
C PHE A 159 1.78 7.63 13.66
N GLY A 160 1.61 7.43 14.98
CA GLY A 160 0.97 6.21 15.50
C GLY A 160 1.92 5.02 15.57
N GLY A 161 1.43 3.83 15.24
CA GLY A 161 2.23 2.61 15.18
C GLY A 161 2.89 2.37 13.83
N LEU A 162 3.83 1.44 13.80
CA LEU A 162 4.43 0.98 12.55
C LEU A 162 3.39 0.41 11.58
N LEU A 163 2.36 -0.25 12.11
CA LEU A 163 1.25 -0.79 11.32
C LEU A 163 0.46 0.33 10.63
N ASP A 164 0.18 1.44 11.34
CA ASP A 164 -0.50 2.61 10.78
C ASP A 164 0.27 3.25 9.60
N LEU A 165 1.60 3.09 9.59
CA LEU A 165 2.44 3.57 8.51
C LEU A 165 2.50 2.61 7.32
N MET A 166 2.36 1.31 7.58
CA MET A 166 2.56 0.24 6.59
C MET A 166 1.26 -0.36 6.05
N ASP A 167 0.11 0.04 6.53
CA ASP A 167 -1.21 -0.50 6.20
C ASP A 167 -1.49 -0.56 4.69
N SER A 168 -1.35 0.58 4.02
CA SER A 168 -1.54 0.70 2.57
C SER A 168 -0.50 -0.11 1.78
N VAL A 169 0.75 -0.16 2.26
CA VAL A 169 1.84 -0.92 1.63
C VAL A 169 1.61 -2.42 1.76
N LEU A 170 1.20 -2.89 2.95
CA LEU A 170 0.93 -4.29 3.21
C LEU A 170 -0.19 -4.83 2.31
N TYR A 171 -1.29 -4.09 2.26
CA TYR A 171 -2.46 -4.50 1.47
C TYR A 171 -2.20 -4.44 -0.03
N ALA A 172 -1.41 -3.46 -0.49
CA ALA A 172 -1.04 -3.32 -1.88
C ALA A 172 0.03 -4.32 -2.36
N GLY A 173 0.81 -4.92 -1.44
CA GLY A 173 1.90 -5.85 -1.76
C GLY A 173 1.51 -7.01 -2.68
N PRO A 174 0.48 -7.83 -2.34
CA PRO A 174 0.01 -8.93 -3.19
C PRO A 174 -0.44 -8.47 -4.57
N ILE A 175 -1.14 -7.33 -4.64
CA ILE A 175 -1.62 -6.77 -5.90
C ILE A 175 -0.45 -6.27 -6.76
N ALA A 176 0.52 -5.59 -6.15
CA ALA A 176 1.75 -5.20 -6.83
C ALA A 176 2.49 -6.41 -7.42
N TYR A 177 2.55 -7.52 -6.67
CA TYR A 177 3.17 -8.76 -7.15
C TYR A 177 2.50 -9.30 -8.42
N VAL A 178 1.17 -9.34 -8.44
CA VAL A 178 0.39 -9.77 -9.62
C VAL A 178 0.61 -8.81 -10.79
N LEU A 179 0.55 -7.50 -10.54
CA LEU A 179 0.71 -6.48 -11.58
C LEU A 179 2.11 -6.49 -12.21
N TRP A 180 3.17 -6.73 -11.43
CA TRP A 180 4.52 -6.87 -11.95
C TRP A 180 4.72 -8.10 -12.84
N LYS A 181 3.86 -9.10 -12.71
CA LYS A 181 3.83 -10.28 -13.59
C LYS A 181 2.92 -10.10 -14.80
N ALA A 182 1.88 -9.29 -14.67
CA ALA A 182 0.83 -9.16 -15.69
C ALA A 182 1.06 -7.98 -16.65
N LEU A 183 1.67 -6.89 -16.15
CA LEU A 183 1.90 -5.67 -16.93
C LEU A 183 3.37 -5.57 -17.38
N PRO A 184 3.64 -4.99 -18.53
CA PRO A 184 5.00 -4.72 -19.00
C PRO A 184 5.59 -3.50 -18.27
N LEU A 185 5.84 -3.64 -16.96
CA LEU A 185 6.34 -2.55 -16.09
C LEU A 185 7.85 -2.34 -16.17
N ALA A 186 8.58 -3.32 -16.68
CA ALA A 186 9.96 -3.19 -17.13
C ALA A 186 10.18 -4.22 -18.23
N THR A 187 10.44 -3.76 -19.43
CA THR A 187 10.77 -4.64 -20.55
C THR A 187 12.28 -4.77 -20.63
N TRP A 188 12.75 -5.97 -20.41
CA TRP A 188 14.10 -6.38 -20.82
C TRP A 188 14.00 -6.91 -22.24
N LEU A 189 14.69 -6.28 -23.13
CA LEU A 189 14.98 -6.82 -24.46
C LEU A 189 16.05 -7.90 -24.39
#